data_8b08a2608f897203e6694cda43a4d4d0
#
_entry.id   8b08a2608f897203e6694cda43a4d4d0
#
_cell.length_a   1.000
_cell.length_b   1.000
_cell.length_c   1.000
_cell.angle_alpha   90.00
_cell.angle_beta   90.00
_cell.angle_gamma   90.00
#
_symmetry.space_group_name_H-M   'P 1'
#
loop_
_entity.id
_entity.type
_entity.pdbx_description
1 polymer ?
#
loop_
_entity_poly.entity_id
_entity_poly.type
_entity_poly.pdbx_seq_one_letter_code
_entity_poly.pdbx_strand_id
1 'polypeptide(L)'
;MRNLLASSLLLLLAACAGNPFDNFGVQPGMSRQEVISRAGTPNRVVKLPGGGERLQYSRMPFGQHAWMLDLDSSGRMTSLRQVLNERDFNRIETGRWTRDDVEREYGRPATIDSVVSWKGPIYTYRWRNDADMLYFIYFDDRGVVQRAHPGMEFINAPDRD
;
A
#
# COMPACT_ATOMS: atom_id res chain seq x y z
N MET A 1 1.80 61.34 8.86
CA MET A 1 2.08 60.15 9.67
C MET A 1 0.81 59.32 9.76
N ARG A 2 0.52 58.61 8.74
CA ARG A 2 -0.65 57.70 8.69
C ARG A 2 -0.46 56.90 7.39
N ASN A 3 0.02 55.63 7.44
CA ASN A 3 -0.03 54.58 6.42
C ASN A 3 1.10 53.55 6.60
N LEU A 4 1.23 52.94 7.81
CA LEU A 4 2.19 51.87 8.07
C LEU A 4 1.59 50.67 8.86
N LEU A 5 0.29 50.39 8.75
CA LEU A 5 -0.38 49.33 9.50
C LEU A 5 -1.22 48.38 8.63
N ALA A 6 -0.95 48.27 7.31
CA ALA A 6 -1.77 47.47 6.43
C ALA A 6 -1.01 46.34 5.68
N SER A 7 0.22 45.97 6.10
CA SER A 7 1.02 44.94 5.33
C SER A 7 1.38 43.68 6.11
N SER A 8 0.76 43.36 7.24
CA SER A 8 1.15 42.18 8.04
C SER A 8 0.10 41.07 8.15
N LEU A 9 -0.92 41.03 7.31
CA LEU A 9 -2.01 40.04 7.47
C LEU A 9 -2.24 39.16 6.22
N LEU A 10 -1.23 38.95 5.37
CA LEU A 10 -1.41 38.17 4.14
C LEU A 10 -0.45 36.96 4.00
N LEU A 11 0.11 36.43 5.10
CA LEU A 11 1.11 35.35 5.04
C LEU A 11 0.72 34.08 5.78
N LEU A 12 -0.57 33.81 6.03
CA LEU A 12 -1.03 32.63 6.80
C LEU A 12 -1.99 31.72 6.05
N LEU A 13 -2.06 31.74 4.73
CA LEU A 13 -2.98 30.92 3.95
C LEU A 13 -2.30 29.98 2.95
N ALA A 14 -1.06 29.57 3.18
CA ALA A 14 -0.37 28.60 2.32
C ALA A 14 -0.10 27.26 3.06
N ALA A 15 -0.99 26.84 3.93
CA ALA A 15 -0.87 25.52 4.56
C ALA A 15 -2.22 24.85 4.49
N CYS A 16 -2.37 23.91 3.58
CA CYS A 16 -3.28 22.76 3.52
C CYS A 16 -3.84 22.53 2.12
N ALA A 17 -2.99 22.11 1.20
CA ALA A 17 -3.44 21.44 -0.02
C ALA A 17 -2.72 20.09 -0.17
N GLY A 18 -2.57 19.35 0.93
CA GLY A 18 -2.18 17.95 0.95
C GLY A 18 -3.32 17.17 1.59
N ASN A 19 -3.78 16.12 0.93
CA ASN A 19 -4.72 15.19 1.53
C ASN A 19 -4.08 14.60 2.80
N PRO A 20 -4.61 14.84 4.01
CA PRO A 20 -4.01 14.37 5.25
C PRO A 20 -3.93 12.83 5.35
N PHE A 21 -4.50 12.10 4.37
CA PHE A 21 -4.41 10.65 4.26
C PHE A 21 -3.28 10.16 3.35
N ASP A 22 -2.62 11.04 2.57
CA ASP A 22 -1.66 10.59 1.56
C ASP A 22 -0.26 10.29 2.10
N ASN A 23 0.10 10.78 3.28
CA ASN A 23 1.44 10.57 3.83
C ASN A 23 1.52 10.33 5.34
N PHE A 24 0.41 10.16 6.05
CA PHE A 24 0.35 9.99 7.51
C PHE A 24 1.08 11.10 8.31
N GLY A 25 1.42 12.22 7.68
CA GLY A 25 2.27 13.25 8.28
C GLY A 25 3.72 12.80 8.49
N VAL A 26 4.16 11.74 7.80
CA VAL A 26 5.53 11.23 7.87
C VAL A 26 6.34 11.65 6.65
N GLN A 27 7.67 11.71 6.82
CA GLN A 27 8.59 12.09 5.75
C GLN A 27 9.95 11.37 5.90
N PRO A 28 10.71 11.21 4.83
CA PRO A 28 12.05 10.63 4.90
C PRO A 28 12.93 11.31 5.95
N GLY A 29 13.76 10.53 6.61
CA GLY A 29 14.63 10.95 7.71
C GLY A 29 14.05 10.80 9.11
N MET A 30 12.72 10.63 9.25
CA MET A 30 12.10 10.37 10.55
C MET A 30 12.55 9.04 11.13
N SER A 31 12.73 9.01 12.44
CA SER A 31 13.00 7.77 13.17
C SER A 31 11.77 6.85 13.18
N ARG A 32 12.00 5.56 13.40
CA ARG A 32 10.93 4.57 13.56
C ARG A 32 9.87 5.00 14.58
N GLN A 33 10.31 5.56 15.70
CA GLN A 33 9.39 5.98 16.77
C GLN A 33 8.53 7.17 16.34
N GLU A 34 9.10 8.16 15.65
CA GLU A 34 8.34 9.28 15.10
C GLU A 34 7.33 8.83 14.05
N VAL A 35 7.72 7.90 13.18
CA VAL A 35 6.81 7.30 12.19
C VAL A 35 5.63 6.63 12.88
N ILE A 36 5.87 5.75 13.86
CA ILE A 36 4.80 5.05 14.58
C ILE A 36 3.93 6.02 15.39
N SER A 37 4.52 7.05 15.97
CA SER A 37 3.77 8.09 16.70
C SER A 37 2.77 8.82 15.80
N ARG A 38 3.09 9.01 14.52
CA ARG A 38 2.24 9.73 13.56
C ARG A 38 1.29 8.80 12.78
N ALA A 39 1.82 7.70 12.27
CA ALA A 39 1.08 6.76 11.43
C ALA A 39 0.31 5.70 12.24
N GLY A 40 0.58 5.59 13.54
CA GLY A 40 0.04 4.51 14.38
C GLY A 40 0.85 3.22 14.27
N THR A 41 0.34 2.16 14.90
CA THR A 41 0.96 0.83 14.87
C THR A 41 0.79 0.19 13.49
N PRO A 42 1.88 -0.30 12.85
CA PRO A 42 1.76 -1.00 11.58
C PRO A 42 1.04 -2.35 11.74
N ASN A 43 0.34 -2.79 10.70
CA ASN A 43 -0.28 -4.12 10.66
C ASN A 43 0.78 -5.24 10.68
N ARG A 44 1.93 -5.00 10.07
CA ARG A 44 3.05 -5.95 9.99
C ARG A 44 4.38 -5.21 9.86
N VAL A 45 5.43 -5.83 10.38
CA VAL A 45 6.82 -5.39 10.17
C VAL A 45 7.57 -6.50 9.45
N VAL A 46 8.25 -6.17 8.38
CA VAL A 46 8.99 -7.12 7.52
C VAL A 46 10.43 -6.66 7.41
N LYS A 47 11.37 -7.60 7.57
CA LYS A 47 12.79 -7.32 7.32
C LYS A 47 13.04 -7.18 5.82
N LEU A 48 13.82 -6.19 5.45
CA LEU A 48 14.23 -5.96 4.07
C LEU A 48 15.61 -6.58 3.79
N PRO A 49 15.84 -7.04 2.55
CA PRO A 49 17.19 -7.34 2.11
C PRO A 49 18.08 -6.09 2.29
N GLY A 50 19.24 -6.25 2.93
CA GLY A 50 20.14 -5.11 3.20
C GLY A 50 20.04 -4.54 4.61
N GLY A 51 19.20 -5.11 5.51
CA GLY A 51 19.24 -4.84 6.95
C GLY A 51 18.28 -3.77 7.46
N GLY A 52 17.42 -3.22 6.60
CA GLY A 52 16.31 -2.34 6.99
C GLY A 52 15.04 -3.11 7.32
N GLU A 53 13.96 -2.37 7.56
CA GLU A 53 12.63 -2.94 7.77
C GLU A 53 11.57 -2.14 7.02
N ARG A 54 10.46 -2.82 6.73
CA ARG A 54 9.25 -2.24 6.15
C ARG A 54 8.11 -2.30 7.15
N LEU A 55 7.52 -1.17 7.42
CA LEU A 55 6.28 -1.05 8.17
C LEU A 55 5.12 -1.07 7.19
N GLN A 56 4.25 -2.05 7.32
CA GLN A 56 3.09 -2.23 6.44
C GLN A 56 1.82 -1.69 7.11
N TYR A 57 1.13 -0.80 6.42
CA TYR A 57 -0.15 -0.23 6.81
C TYR A 57 -1.18 -0.57 5.74
N SER A 58 -1.93 -1.64 5.96
CA SER A 58 -2.91 -2.14 4.98
C SER A 58 -4.33 -1.99 5.51
N ARG A 59 -5.24 -1.64 4.62
CA ARG A 59 -6.68 -1.64 4.90
C ARG A 59 -7.39 -2.91 4.43
N MET A 60 -6.63 -3.92 3.94
CA MET A 60 -7.20 -5.23 3.62
C MET A 60 -7.81 -5.90 4.86
N PRO A 61 -8.86 -6.71 4.71
CA PRO A 61 -9.48 -7.15 3.45
C PRO A 61 -10.52 -6.18 2.86
N PHE A 62 -10.98 -5.18 3.61
CA PHE A 62 -12.13 -4.36 3.20
C PHE A 62 -11.76 -3.07 2.45
N GLY A 63 -10.53 -2.62 2.56
CA GLY A 63 -10.06 -1.41 1.89
C GLY A 63 -9.28 -1.71 0.60
N GLN A 64 -8.82 -0.64 -0.06
CA GLN A 64 -8.16 -0.68 -1.37
C GLN A 64 -6.78 -0.03 -1.34
N HIS A 65 -6.21 0.15 -0.15
CA HIS A 65 -4.93 0.82 0.04
C HIS A 65 -4.01 -0.01 0.94
N ALA A 66 -2.74 -0.04 0.57
CA ALA A 66 -1.66 -0.52 1.41
C ALA A 66 -0.45 0.40 1.25
N TRP A 67 0.03 0.93 2.36
CA TRP A 67 1.22 1.79 2.39
C TRP A 67 2.39 1.02 2.97
N MET A 68 3.51 1.14 2.29
CA MET A 68 4.79 0.57 2.69
C MET A 68 5.73 1.69 3.06
N LEU A 69 6.12 1.72 4.33
CA LEU A 69 7.10 2.66 4.87
C LEU A 69 8.40 1.90 5.10
N ASP A 70 9.41 2.22 4.33
CA ASP A 70 10.72 1.58 4.45
C ASP A 70 11.63 2.39 5.37
N LEU A 71 12.31 1.68 6.25
CA LEU A 71 13.33 2.20 7.14
C LEU A 71 14.66 1.53 6.81
N ASP A 72 15.74 2.29 6.85
CA ASP A 72 17.09 1.76 6.69
C ASP A 72 17.57 1.00 7.93
N SER A 73 18.80 0.48 7.89
CA SER A 73 19.41 -0.26 9.00
C SER A 73 19.64 0.60 10.26
N SER A 74 19.61 1.92 10.15
CA SER A 74 19.70 2.84 11.29
C SER A 74 18.31 3.17 11.88
N GLY A 75 17.24 2.63 11.31
CA GLY A 75 15.86 2.88 11.72
C GLY A 75 15.29 4.21 11.24
N ARG A 76 15.89 4.80 10.19
CA ARG A 76 15.38 6.03 9.59
C ARG A 76 14.55 5.74 8.35
N MET A 77 13.42 6.43 8.24
CA MET A 77 12.51 6.32 7.10
C MET A 77 13.20 6.79 5.81
N THR A 78 13.11 5.96 4.79
CA THR A 78 13.68 6.24 3.46
C THR A 78 12.60 6.46 2.41
N SER A 79 11.46 5.79 2.52
CA SER A 79 10.38 5.91 1.55
C SER A 79 9.00 5.62 2.14
N LEU A 80 7.98 6.19 1.47
CA LEU A 80 6.56 5.88 1.66
C LEU A 80 5.95 5.64 0.29
N ARG A 81 5.26 4.51 0.12
CA ARG A 81 4.55 4.20 -1.13
C ARG A 81 3.19 3.56 -0.85
N GLN A 82 2.16 4.01 -1.56
CA GLN A 82 0.93 3.25 -1.73
C GLN A 82 1.16 2.26 -2.88
N VAL A 83 1.04 0.96 -2.61
CA VAL A 83 1.51 -0.10 -3.52
C VAL A 83 0.39 -0.86 -4.24
N LEU A 84 -0.88 -0.64 -3.90
CA LEU A 84 -2.00 -1.27 -4.60
C LEU A 84 -2.43 -0.41 -5.79
N ASN A 85 -1.63 -0.42 -6.81
CA ASN A 85 -1.83 0.30 -8.06
C ASN A 85 -1.17 -0.45 -9.22
N GLU A 86 -1.58 -0.13 -10.45
CA GLU A 86 -1.14 -0.80 -11.67
C GLU A 86 0.39 -0.78 -11.84
N ARG A 87 1.03 0.37 -11.59
CA ARG A 87 2.49 0.51 -11.73
C ARG A 87 3.25 -0.44 -10.81
N ASP A 88 2.81 -0.58 -9.56
CA ASP A 88 3.47 -1.47 -8.61
C ASP A 88 3.14 -2.94 -8.91
N PHE A 89 1.91 -3.28 -9.30
CA PHE A 89 1.55 -4.64 -9.72
C PHE A 89 2.31 -5.11 -10.96
N ASN A 90 2.62 -4.21 -11.90
CA ASN A 90 3.43 -4.53 -13.08
C ASN A 90 4.89 -4.90 -12.77
N ARG A 91 5.33 -4.78 -11.50
CA ARG A 91 6.65 -5.25 -11.05
C ARG A 91 6.68 -6.75 -10.72
N ILE A 92 5.53 -7.42 -10.73
CA ILE A 92 5.46 -8.86 -10.43
C ILE A 92 6.16 -9.65 -11.53
N GLU A 93 7.19 -10.40 -11.14
CA GLU A 93 7.93 -11.27 -12.03
C GLU A 93 7.38 -12.70 -11.95
N THR A 94 6.60 -13.10 -12.95
CA THR A 94 6.09 -14.49 -13.08
C THR A 94 7.23 -15.48 -13.22
N GLY A 95 7.10 -16.65 -12.61
CA GLY A 95 8.14 -17.67 -12.54
C GLY A 95 9.27 -17.38 -11.53
N ARG A 96 9.24 -16.22 -10.86
CA ARG A 96 10.30 -15.81 -9.94
C ARG A 96 9.81 -15.42 -8.56
N TRP A 97 8.82 -14.51 -8.47
CA TRP A 97 8.33 -14.06 -7.17
C TRP A 97 7.60 -15.17 -6.43
N THR A 98 7.89 -15.26 -5.15
CA THR A 98 7.24 -16.17 -4.21
C THR A 98 6.08 -15.48 -3.48
N ARG A 99 5.31 -16.27 -2.70
CA ARG A 99 4.30 -15.70 -1.79
C ARG A 99 4.89 -14.69 -0.82
N ASP A 100 6.09 -14.98 -0.29
CA ASP A 100 6.77 -14.09 0.63
C ASP A 100 7.18 -12.76 -0.05
N ASP A 101 7.59 -12.81 -1.32
CA ASP A 101 7.89 -11.62 -2.10
C ASP A 101 6.64 -10.76 -2.29
N VAL A 102 5.53 -11.39 -2.67
CA VAL A 102 4.24 -10.72 -2.85
C VAL A 102 3.76 -10.10 -1.55
N GLU A 103 3.77 -10.83 -0.43
CA GLU A 103 3.36 -10.29 0.87
C GLU A 103 4.32 -9.24 1.41
N ARG A 104 5.60 -9.33 1.10
CA ARG A 104 6.57 -8.29 1.44
C ARG A 104 6.28 -7.00 0.68
N GLU A 105 5.90 -7.08 -0.61
CA GLU A 105 5.68 -5.92 -1.45
C GLU A 105 4.28 -5.30 -1.29
N TYR A 106 3.23 -6.12 -1.10
CA TYR A 106 1.83 -5.64 -1.08
C TYR A 106 1.12 -5.84 0.25
N GLY A 107 1.72 -6.55 1.21
CA GLY A 107 1.06 -6.97 2.44
C GLY A 107 0.18 -8.20 2.24
N ARG A 108 -0.65 -8.51 3.24
CA ARG A 108 -1.60 -9.63 3.14
C ARG A 108 -2.69 -9.32 2.11
N PRO A 109 -3.11 -10.32 1.31
CA PRO A 109 -4.21 -10.15 0.37
C PRO A 109 -5.57 -9.98 1.08
N ALA A 110 -6.59 -9.56 0.34
CA ALA A 110 -7.97 -9.51 0.81
C ALA A 110 -8.53 -10.93 1.02
N THR A 111 -8.32 -11.81 0.04
CA THR A 111 -8.67 -13.23 0.13
C THR A 111 -7.56 -14.12 -0.39
N ILE A 112 -7.57 -15.36 0.08
CA ILE A 112 -6.74 -16.45 -0.43
C ILE A 112 -7.70 -17.57 -0.82
N ASP A 113 -7.81 -17.79 -2.11
CA ASP A 113 -8.76 -18.72 -2.69
C ASP A 113 -8.05 -19.90 -3.35
N SER A 114 -8.81 -20.98 -3.58
CA SER A 114 -8.40 -22.12 -4.40
C SER A 114 -9.55 -22.50 -5.31
N VAL A 115 -9.24 -22.87 -6.56
CA VAL A 115 -10.23 -23.33 -7.53
C VAL A 115 -9.79 -24.65 -8.14
N VAL A 116 -10.74 -25.52 -8.50
CA VAL A 116 -10.45 -26.87 -9.02
C VAL A 116 -9.57 -26.83 -10.27
N SER A 117 -9.70 -25.79 -11.08
CA SER A 117 -8.94 -25.63 -12.33
C SER A 117 -7.51 -25.10 -12.15
N TRP A 118 -7.09 -24.79 -10.92
CA TRP A 118 -5.77 -24.24 -10.64
C TRP A 118 -5.10 -24.92 -9.44
N LYS A 119 -3.88 -25.43 -9.63
CA LYS A 119 -3.10 -26.07 -8.56
C LYS A 119 -2.26 -25.03 -7.83
N GLY A 120 -2.78 -24.52 -6.71
CA GLY A 120 -2.11 -23.55 -5.86
C GLY A 120 -3.05 -22.45 -5.38
N PRO A 121 -2.62 -21.60 -4.46
CA PRO A 121 -3.44 -20.52 -3.96
C PRO A 121 -3.53 -19.36 -4.97
N ILE A 122 -4.64 -18.64 -4.88
CA ILE A 122 -4.87 -17.39 -5.62
C ILE A 122 -5.01 -16.29 -4.59
N TYR A 123 -4.10 -15.32 -4.63
CA TYR A 123 -4.20 -14.12 -3.80
C TYR A 123 -4.99 -13.05 -4.53
N THR A 124 -5.98 -12.47 -3.86
CA THR A 124 -6.77 -11.38 -4.40
C THR A 124 -6.54 -10.11 -3.58
N TYR A 125 -6.16 -9.03 -4.27
CA TYR A 125 -6.03 -7.68 -3.71
C TYR A 125 -7.12 -6.79 -4.26
N ARG A 126 -7.75 -6.00 -3.38
CA ARG A 126 -8.65 -4.93 -3.79
C ARG A 126 -7.84 -3.67 -4.04
N TRP A 127 -8.11 -2.99 -5.12
CA TRP A 127 -7.44 -1.74 -5.46
C TRP A 127 -8.40 -0.82 -6.22
N ARG A 128 -7.99 0.42 -6.44
CA ARG A 128 -8.80 1.39 -7.15
C ARG A 128 -7.99 2.04 -8.26
N ASN A 129 -8.60 2.10 -9.42
CA ASN A 129 -8.26 2.98 -10.51
C ASN A 129 -9.44 3.94 -10.70
N ASP A 130 -10.00 4.07 -11.89
CA ASP A 130 -11.26 4.81 -12.12
C ASP A 130 -12.49 4.05 -11.56
N ALA A 131 -12.37 2.76 -11.34
CA ALA A 131 -13.36 1.87 -10.76
C ALA A 131 -12.77 1.01 -9.63
N ASP A 132 -13.65 0.31 -8.90
CA ASP A 132 -13.25 -0.70 -7.94
C ASP A 132 -12.78 -1.94 -8.67
N MET A 133 -11.56 -2.35 -8.35
CA MET A 133 -10.83 -3.39 -9.07
C MET A 133 -10.33 -4.47 -8.13
N LEU A 134 -10.17 -5.66 -8.68
CA LEU A 134 -9.43 -6.77 -8.08
C LEU A 134 -8.13 -6.98 -8.84
N TYR A 135 -7.12 -7.48 -8.14
CA TYR A 135 -5.89 -7.96 -8.75
C TYR A 135 -5.63 -9.37 -8.27
N PHE A 136 -5.56 -10.31 -9.20
CA PHE A 136 -5.40 -11.74 -8.93
C PHE A 136 -3.96 -12.16 -9.18
N ILE A 137 -3.37 -12.87 -8.21
CA ILE A 137 -2.02 -13.44 -8.29
C ILE A 137 -2.12 -14.94 -8.06
N TYR A 138 -1.79 -15.72 -9.08
CA TYR A 138 -1.88 -17.17 -9.10
C TYR A 138 -0.51 -17.77 -8.81
N PHE A 139 -0.44 -18.65 -7.82
CA PHE A 139 0.78 -19.35 -7.45
C PHE A 139 0.69 -20.82 -7.86
N ASP A 140 1.84 -21.44 -8.13
CA ASP A 140 1.90 -22.90 -8.23
C ASP A 140 1.90 -23.55 -6.84
N ASP A 141 2.01 -24.88 -6.81
CA ASP A 141 2.09 -25.68 -5.58
C ASP A 141 3.34 -25.40 -4.73
N ARG A 142 4.40 -24.86 -5.33
CA ARG A 142 5.62 -24.42 -4.65
C ARG A 142 5.54 -22.99 -4.14
N GLY A 143 4.45 -22.28 -4.44
CA GLY A 143 4.23 -20.89 -4.03
C GLY A 143 4.95 -19.87 -4.89
N VAL A 144 5.24 -20.18 -6.16
CA VAL A 144 5.84 -19.25 -7.14
C VAL A 144 4.74 -18.69 -8.03
N VAL A 145 4.76 -17.38 -8.27
CA VAL A 145 3.79 -16.70 -9.13
C VAL A 145 3.87 -17.21 -10.56
N GLN A 146 2.75 -17.69 -11.09
CA GLN A 146 2.65 -18.18 -12.46
C GLN A 146 1.83 -17.25 -13.37
N ARG A 147 0.90 -16.49 -12.78
CA ARG A 147 0.04 -15.54 -13.48
C ARG A 147 -0.38 -14.42 -12.56
N ALA A 148 -0.49 -13.21 -13.09
CA ALA A 148 -1.06 -12.08 -12.38
C ALA A 148 -1.83 -11.20 -13.37
N HIS A 149 -3.01 -10.70 -12.98
CA HIS A 149 -3.82 -9.84 -13.84
C HIS A 149 -4.88 -9.07 -13.04
N PRO A 150 -5.32 -7.91 -13.52
CA PRO A 150 -6.47 -7.20 -12.97
C PRO A 150 -7.79 -7.88 -13.35
N GLY A 151 -8.85 -7.57 -12.59
CA GLY A 151 -10.24 -7.85 -12.88
C GLY A 151 -11.13 -6.77 -12.28
N MET A 152 -12.36 -6.67 -12.73
CA MET A 152 -13.34 -5.74 -12.14
C MET A 152 -13.91 -6.34 -10.85
N GLU A 153 -14.09 -5.51 -9.82
CA GLU A 153 -14.85 -5.88 -8.64
C GLU A 153 -16.34 -5.63 -8.94
N PHE A 154 -17.09 -6.71 -9.13
CA PHE A 154 -18.55 -6.60 -9.23
C PHE A 154 -19.13 -6.60 -7.81
N ILE A 155 -19.63 -5.47 -7.36
CA ILE A 155 -20.50 -5.43 -6.21
C ILE A 155 -21.80 -6.12 -6.67
N ASN A 156 -22.12 -7.27 -6.07
CA ASN A 156 -23.36 -7.98 -6.37
C ASN A 156 -24.52 -7.00 -6.30
N ALA A 157 -25.17 -6.73 -7.43
CA ALA A 157 -26.48 -6.11 -7.42
C ALA A 157 -27.39 -7.03 -6.61
N PRO A 158 -28.25 -6.50 -5.71
CA PRO A 158 -29.20 -7.34 -4.99
C PRO A 158 -29.99 -8.14 -6.01
N ASP A 159 -30.13 -9.45 -5.75
CA ASP A 159 -30.96 -10.32 -6.55
C ASP A 159 -32.31 -9.64 -6.74
N ARG A 160 -32.68 -9.39 -7.99
CA ARG A 160 -34.05 -8.96 -8.33
C ARG A 160 -34.89 -10.21 -8.31
N ASP A 161 -35.56 -10.43 -7.18
CA ASP A 161 -36.69 -11.32 -7.10
C ASP A 161 -37.84 -10.85 -8.05
#